data_b99ba94eb777d4134c4627693a539500
#
_entry.id   b99ba94eb777d4134c4627693a539500
#
_cell.length_a   1.000
_cell.length_b   1.000
_cell.length_c   1.000
_cell.angle_alpha   90.00
_cell.angle_beta   90.00
_cell.angle_gamma   90.00
#
_symmetry.space_group_name_H-M   'P 1'
#
loop_
_entity.id
_entity.type
_entity.pdbx_description
1 polymer ?
#
loop_
_entity_poly.entity_id
_entity_poly.type
_entity_poly.pdbx_seq_one_letter_code
_entity_poly.pdbx_strand_id
1 'polypeptide(L)'
;LSLRQTIDFHARFKPLRAGLGVKEVARIAYLENALEKPVLHFSSGMKQRLKLALAILSDTPLLLLDEPASNLDADAVAWYRSLLSEHMADRTLLVASNSQAAEHELCTSVMEMGDLKV
;
A
#
# COMPACT_ATOMS: atom_id res chain seq x y z
N LEU A 1 -4.75 18.05 4.03
CA LEU A 1 -5.80 17.29 3.39
C LEU A 1 -6.35 16.21 4.32
N SER A 2 -7.65 16.02 4.30
CA SER A 2 -8.28 14.90 5.00
C SER A 2 -7.97 13.59 4.26
N LEU A 3 -8.28 12.47 4.90
CA LEU A 3 -8.14 11.17 4.25
C LEU A 3 -8.99 11.10 2.97
N ARG A 4 -10.24 11.56 3.04
CA ARG A 4 -11.13 11.59 1.88
C ARG A 4 -10.51 12.36 0.72
N GLN A 5 -10.00 13.54 1.00
CA GLN A 5 -9.38 14.39 -0.02
C GLN A 5 -8.11 13.75 -0.59
N THR A 6 -7.33 13.11 0.26
CA THR A 6 -6.09 12.45 -0.16
C THR A 6 -6.35 11.30 -1.11
N ILE A 7 -7.32 10.44 -0.79
CA ILE A 7 -7.69 9.32 -1.66
C ILE A 7 -8.25 9.83 -2.99
N ASP A 8 -9.13 10.83 -2.93
CA ASP A 8 -9.74 11.40 -4.13
C ASP A 8 -8.68 12.02 -5.04
N PHE A 9 -7.76 12.77 -4.46
CA PHE A 9 -6.65 13.38 -5.20
C PHE A 9 -5.77 12.32 -5.87
N HIS A 10 -5.41 11.26 -5.13
CA HIS A 10 -4.61 10.17 -5.67
C HIS A 10 -5.31 9.51 -6.86
N ALA A 11 -6.61 9.26 -6.75
CA ALA A 11 -7.38 8.58 -7.78
C ALA A 11 -7.47 9.37 -9.10
N ARG A 12 -7.23 10.68 -9.05
CA ARG A 12 -7.19 11.50 -10.26
C ARG A 12 -5.93 11.25 -11.09
N PHE A 13 -4.83 10.86 -10.46
CA PHE A 13 -3.57 10.60 -11.14
C PHE A 13 -3.37 9.12 -11.43
N LYS A 14 -3.83 8.26 -10.53
CA LYS A 14 -3.74 6.81 -10.67
C LYS A 14 -5.11 6.23 -10.35
N PRO A 15 -5.89 5.88 -11.36
CA PRO A 15 -7.22 5.33 -11.14
C PRO A 15 -7.16 4.11 -10.22
N LEU A 16 -8.16 3.98 -9.36
CA LEU A 16 -8.30 2.81 -8.50
C LEU A 16 -8.83 1.63 -9.31
N ARG A 17 -8.56 0.43 -8.83
CA ARG A 17 -9.07 -0.78 -9.47
C ARG A 17 -10.59 -0.75 -9.51
N ALA A 18 -11.18 -1.45 -10.48
CA ALA A 18 -12.62 -1.40 -10.76
C ALA A 18 -13.44 -1.69 -9.49
N GLY A 19 -14.48 -0.89 -9.29
CA GLY A 19 -15.40 -1.05 -8.17
C GLY A 19 -14.94 -0.42 -6.85
N LEU A 20 -13.76 0.20 -6.83
CA LEU A 20 -13.24 0.81 -5.61
C LEU A 20 -13.43 2.32 -5.62
N GLY A 21 -14.03 2.82 -4.55
CA GLY A 21 -14.17 4.26 -4.30
C GLY A 21 -13.47 4.65 -3.02
N VAL A 22 -13.62 5.92 -2.62
CA VAL A 22 -12.97 6.45 -1.42
C VAL A 22 -13.34 5.65 -0.17
N LYS A 23 -14.62 5.33 0.02
CA LYS A 23 -15.07 4.60 1.22
C LYS A 23 -14.53 3.20 1.26
N GLU A 24 -14.48 2.50 0.12
CA GLU A 24 -13.96 1.15 0.03
C GLU A 24 -12.47 1.10 0.36
N VAL A 25 -11.70 2.05 -0.17
CA VAL A 25 -10.27 2.13 0.14
C VAL A 25 -10.05 2.39 1.63
N ALA A 26 -10.79 3.32 2.22
CA ALA A 26 -10.68 3.62 3.64
C ALA A 26 -11.02 2.40 4.49
N ARG A 27 -12.07 1.66 4.14
CA ARG A 27 -12.47 0.46 4.87
C ARG A 27 -11.40 -0.63 4.76
N ILE A 28 -10.87 -0.85 3.58
CA ILE A 28 -9.82 -1.86 3.36
C ILE A 28 -8.58 -1.53 4.18
N ALA A 29 -8.24 -0.25 4.31
CA ALA A 29 -7.09 0.20 5.09
C ALA A 29 -7.37 0.30 6.60
N TYR A 30 -8.59 -0.03 7.06
CA TYR A 30 -9.03 0.14 8.45
C TYR A 30 -9.00 1.60 8.90
N LEU A 31 -9.31 2.51 8.00
CA LEU A 31 -9.29 3.95 8.26
C LEU A 31 -10.66 4.59 8.04
N GLU A 32 -11.72 3.82 7.99
CA GLU A 32 -13.07 4.32 7.69
C GLU A 32 -13.58 5.35 8.70
N ASN A 33 -13.14 5.24 9.95
CA ASN A 33 -13.53 6.19 11.00
C ASN A 33 -12.69 7.47 10.98
N ALA A 34 -11.75 7.58 10.07
CA ALA A 34 -10.84 8.72 9.98
C ALA A 34 -10.96 9.48 8.66
N LEU A 35 -12.05 9.29 7.91
CA LEU A 35 -12.21 9.89 6.57
C LEU A 35 -12.09 11.42 6.58
N GLU A 36 -12.57 12.07 7.61
CA GLU A 36 -12.51 13.52 7.72
C GLU A 36 -11.30 14.02 8.50
N LYS A 37 -10.49 13.11 9.02
CA LYS A 37 -9.30 13.47 9.80
C LYS A 37 -8.15 13.85 8.86
N PRO A 38 -7.42 14.94 9.17
CA PRO A 38 -6.23 15.29 8.38
C PRO A 38 -5.17 14.18 8.46
N VAL A 39 -4.63 13.80 7.31
CA VAL A 39 -3.60 12.76 7.23
C VAL A 39 -2.36 13.16 8.02
N LEU A 40 -2.10 14.46 8.14
CA LEU A 40 -1.00 14.98 8.95
C LEU A 40 -1.03 14.46 10.40
N HIS A 41 -2.23 14.18 10.93
CA HIS A 41 -2.41 13.72 12.30
C HIS A 41 -2.45 12.20 12.44
N PHE A 42 -2.19 11.46 11.38
CA PHE A 42 -2.17 10.00 11.42
C PHE A 42 -0.91 9.50 12.13
N SER A 43 -1.02 8.36 12.80
CA SER A 43 0.15 7.65 13.32
C SER A 43 1.01 7.12 12.17
N SER A 44 2.24 6.70 12.47
CA SER A 44 3.11 6.10 11.46
C SER A 44 2.48 4.86 10.82
N GLY A 45 1.84 4.02 11.63
CA GLY A 45 1.15 2.83 11.13
C GLY A 45 -0.03 3.18 10.24
N MET A 46 -0.82 4.19 10.62
CA MET A 46 -1.94 4.65 9.80
C MET A 46 -1.46 5.19 8.45
N LYS A 47 -0.40 6.00 8.45
CA LYS A 47 0.19 6.52 7.21
C LYS A 47 0.69 5.39 6.32
N GLN A 48 1.33 4.40 6.92
CA GLN A 48 1.88 3.27 6.16
C GLN A 48 0.75 2.43 5.55
N ARG A 49 -0.32 2.15 6.30
CA ARG A 49 -1.47 1.41 5.76
C ARG A 49 -2.12 2.19 4.61
N LEU A 50 -2.25 3.50 4.73
CA LEU A 50 -2.80 4.32 3.66
C LEU A 50 -1.92 4.25 2.41
N LYS A 51 -0.63 4.41 2.58
CA LYS A 51 0.33 4.36 1.48
C LYS A 51 0.27 3.02 0.74
N LEU A 52 0.25 1.92 1.50
CA LEU A 52 0.18 0.58 0.92
C LEU A 52 -1.15 0.34 0.22
N ALA A 53 -2.25 0.74 0.84
CA ALA A 53 -3.57 0.58 0.23
C ALA A 53 -3.68 1.35 -1.09
N LEU A 54 -3.23 2.59 -1.13
CA LEU A 54 -3.27 3.37 -2.35
C LEU A 54 -2.40 2.75 -3.45
N ALA A 55 -1.22 2.25 -3.10
CA ALA A 55 -0.35 1.61 -4.08
C ALA A 55 -0.95 0.32 -4.63
N ILE A 56 -1.41 -0.56 -3.73
CA ILE A 56 -1.91 -1.88 -4.11
C ILE A 56 -3.24 -1.80 -4.85
N LEU A 57 -4.11 -0.88 -4.43
CA LEU A 57 -5.46 -0.74 -4.99
C LEU A 57 -5.51 0.14 -6.24
N SER A 58 -4.41 0.73 -6.65
CA SER A 58 -4.34 1.47 -7.91
C SER A 58 -4.28 0.50 -9.08
N ASP A 59 -4.90 0.88 -10.20
CA ASP A 59 -4.91 0.06 -11.41
C ASP A 59 -3.65 0.33 -12.22
N THR A 60 -2.56 -0.31 -11.83
CA THR A 60 -1.26 -0.15 -12.48
C THR A 60 -0.64 -1.52 -12.75
N PRO A 61 0.05 -1.71 -13.90
CA PRO A 61 0.70 -2.98 -14.21
C PRO A 61 1.95 -3.24 -13.39
N LEU A 62 2.59 -2.19 -12.89
CA LEU A 62 3.80 -2.28 -12.08
C LEU A 62 3.49 -1.76 -10.69
N LEU A 63 3.82 -2.54 -9.67
CA LEU A 63 3.65 -2.17 -8.28
C LEU A 63 5.02 -2.03 -7.63
N LEU A 64 5.33 -0.82 -7.18
CA LEU A 64 6.59 -0.52 -6.49
C LEU A 64 6.30 -0.29 -5.01
N LEU A 65 6.94 -1.09 -4.15
CA LEU A 65 6.78 -0.97 -2.70
C LEU A 65 8.15 -0.78 -2.07
N ASP A 66 8.28 0.29 -1.28
CA ASP A 66 9.51 0.61 -0.58
C ASP A 66 9.31 0.37 0.91
N GLU A 67 10.03 -0.62 1.45
CA GLU A 67 9.95 -1.06 2.84
C GLU A 67 8.49 -1.19 3.33
N PRO A 68 7.66 -1.98 2.64
CA PRO A 68 6.23 -1.99 2.90
C PRO A 68 5.84 -2.44 4.30
N ALA A 69 6.64 -3.28 4.96
CA ALA A 69 6.34 -3.73 6.32
C ALA A 69 6.85 -2.77 7.40
N SER A 70 7.47 -1.66 7.02
CA SER A 70 7.96 -0.66 7.97
C SER A 70 6.81 -0.07 8.79
N ASN A 71 6.99 0.05 10.09
CA ASN A 71 6.00 0.60 11.04
C ASN A 71 4.71 -0.21 11.14
N LEU A 72 4.71 -1.46 10.69
CA LEU A 72 3.56 -2.34 10.81
C LEU A 72 3.78 -3.33 11.95
N ASP A 73 2.74 -3.53 12.78
CA ASP A 73 2.73 -4.61 13.76
C ASP A 73 2.37 -5.94 13.08
N ALA A 74 2.34 -7.04 13.86
CA ALA A 74 2.10 -8.36 13.30
C ALA A 74 0.75 -8.46 12.57
N ASP A 75 -0.29 -7.87 13.13
CA ASP A 75 -1.62 -7.90 12.50
C ASP A 75 -1.64 -7.11 11.21
N ALA A 76 -0.97 -5.97 11.19
CA ALA A 76 -0.88 -5.14 9.99
C ALA A 76 -0.02 -5.80 8.91
N VAL A 77 1.01 -6.54 9.27
CA VAL A 77 1.81 -7.32 8.31
C VAL A 77 0.95 -8.39 7.67
N ALA A 78 0.13 -9.10 8.47
CA ALA A 78 -0.78 -10.10 7.93
C ALA A 78 -1.81 -9.47 6.98
N TRP A 79 -2.33 -8.30 7.34
CA TRP A 79 -3.23 -7.53 6.47
C TRP A 79 -2.56 -7.18 5.14
N TYR A 80 -1.35 -6.67 5.18
CA TYR A 80 -0.58 -6.31 4.00
C TYR A 80 -0.39 -7.51 3.06
N ARG A 81 0.01 -8.64 3.63
CA ARG A 81 0.23 -9.86 2.84
C ARG A 81 -1.04 -10.34 2.15
N SER A 82 -2.15 -10.35 2.87
CA SER A 82 -3.45 -10.73 2.32
C SER A 82 -3.89 -9.79 1.21
N LEU A 83 -3.76 -8.49 1.45
CA LEU A 83 -4.16 -7.47 0.48
C LEU A 83 -3.33 -7.58 -0.81
N LEU A 84 -2.03 -7.74 -0.67
CA LEU A 84 -1.14 -7.88 -1.81
C LEU A 84 -1.47 -9.15 -2.60
N SER A 85 -1.69 -10.26 -1.91
CA SER A 85 -2.04 -11.53 -2.54
C SER A 85 -3.33 -11.43 -3.35
N GLU A 86 -4.34 -10.74 -2.82
CA GLU A 86 -5.64 -10.59 -3.49
C GLU A 86 -5.55 -9.71 -4.75
N HIS A 87 -4.59 -8.81 -4.81
CA HIS A 87 -4.54 -7.80 -5.87
C HIS A 87 -3.33 -7.92 -6.79
N MET A 88 -2.59 -9.02 -6.72
CA MET A 88 -1.43 -9.20 -7.61
C MET A 88 -1.84 -9.41 -9.07
N ALA A 89 -2.78 -10.30 -9.34
CA ALA A 89 -3.21 -10.64 -10.72
C ALA A 89 -1.98 -10.75 -11.65
N ASP A 90 -1.98 -10.04 -12.78
CA ASP A 90 -0.90 -10.06 -13.76
C ASP A 90 0.11 -8.92 -13.55
N ARG A 91 0.19 -8.39 -12.34
CA ARG A 91 1.04 -7.25 -12.02
C ARG A 91 2.47 -7.69 -11.76
N THR A 92 3.40 -6.81 -12.10
CA THR A 92 4.80 -6.98 -11.71
C THR A 92 5.03 -6.28 -10.38
N LEU A 93 5.65 -7.00 -9.44
CA LEU A 93 5.94 -6.47 -8.10
C LEU A 93 7.44 -6.26 -7.94
N LEU A 94 7.81 -5.06 -7.54
CA LEU A 94 9.18 -4.73 -7.14
C LEU A 94 9.16 -4.19 -5.71
N VAL A 95 9.86 -4.87 -4.81
CA VAL A 95 9.93 -4.49 -3.40
C VAL A 95 11.37 -4.12 -3.03
N ALA A 96 11.55 -2.92 -2.48
CA ALA A 96 12.82 -2.51 -1.89
C ALA A 96 12.67 -2.66 -0.37
N SER A 97 13.49 -3.49 0.24
CA SER A 97 13.34 -3.79 1.65
C SER A 97 14.66 -4.09 2.34
N ASN A 98 14.62 -4.10 3.69
CA ASN A 98 15.75 -4.48 4.53
C ASN A 98 15.74 -5.99 4.84
N SER A 99 15.32 -6.80 3.88
CA SER A 99 15.33 -8.26 3.98
C SER A 99 14.35 -8.84 5.00
N GLN A 100 13.26 -8.15 5.30
CA GLN A 100 12.20 -8.70 6.12
C GLN A 100 11.45 -9.77 5.33
N ALA A 101 11.28 -10.94 5.95
CA ALA A 101 10.63 -12.07 5.26
C ALA A 101 9.23 -11.76 4.74
N ALA A 102 8.45 -11.00 5.52
CA ALA A 102 7.08 -10.64 5.12
C ALA A 102 7.04 -9.78 3.85
N GLU A 103 8.10 -9.06 3.56
CA GLU A 103 8.18 -8.22 2.37
C GLU A 103 8.53 -9.01 1.13
N HIS A 104 9.22 -10.14 1.29
CA HIS A 104 9.75 -10.93 0.18
C HIS A 104 8.86 -12.09 -0.23
N GLU A 105 7.92 -12.49 0.61
CA GLU A 105 7.19 -13.74 0.47
C GLU A 105 6.43 -13.88 -0.86
N LEU A 106 5.91 -12.78 -1.40
CA LEU A 106 5.12 -12.80 -2.63
C LEU A 106 5.92 -12.36 -3.85
N CYS A 107 7.22 -12.16 -3.70
CA CYS A 107 8.08 -11.79 -4.82
C CYS A 107 8.58 -13.03 -5.55
N THR A 108 8.64 -12.95 -6.88
CA THR A 108 9.23 -14.02 -7.70
C THR A 108 10.75 -13.94 -7.70
N SER A 109 11.30 -12.75 -7.46
CA SER A 109 12.73 -12.55 -7.28
C SER A 109 12.94 -11.40 -6.30
N VAL A 110 14.07 -11.42 -5.59
CA VAL A 110 14.42 -10.39 -4.62
C VAL A 110 15.68 -9.69 -5.09
N MET A 111 15.66 -8.36 -5.06
CA MET A 111 16.80 -7.52 -5.40
C MET A 111 17.03 -6.54 -4.27
N GLU A 112 18.25 -6.50 -3.72
CA GLU A 112 18.58 -5.53 -2.69
C GLU A 112 18.91 -4.18 -3.28
N MET A 113 18.75 -3.10 -2.49
CA MET A 113 18.99 -1.75 -2.98
C MET A 113 20.41 -1.57 -3.50
N GLY A 114 21.38 -2.26 -2.93
CA GLY A 114 22.76 -2.20 -3.39
C GLY A 114 22.96 -2.73 -4.80
N ASP A 115 22.05 -3.56 -5.29
CA ASP A 115 22.09 -4.12 -6.64
C ASP A 115 21.46 -3.22 -7.69
N LEU A 116 20.73 -2.21 -7.25
CA LEU A 116 20.07 -1.24 -8.12
C LEU A 116 20.99 -0.06 -8.38
N LYS A 117 22.02 -0.30 -9.15
CA LYS A 117 22.96 0.76 -9.51
C LYS A 117 22.45 1.51 -10.72
N VAL A 118 22.35 2.80 -10.56
CA VAL A 118 21.91 3.69 -11.62
C VAL A 118 23.11 4.33 -12.28
#